data_1a339ec88a1f486da6498735d2e4878e
#
_entry.id   1a339ec88a1f486da6498735d2e4878e
#
_cell.length_a   1.000
_cell.length_b   1.000
_cell.length_c   1.000
_cell.angle_alpha   90.00
_cell.angle_beta   90.00
_cell.angle_gamma   90.00
#
_symmetry.space_group_name_H-M   'P 1'
#
loop_
_entity.id
_entity.type
_entity.pdbx_description
1 polymer ?
#
loop_
_entity_poly.entity_id
_entity_poly.type
_entity_poly.pdbx_seq_one_letter_code
_entity_poly.pdbx_strand_id
1 'polypeptide(L)'
;MAPVVPHFIQTIRLILRSLDDKDLGDVVRIVGDYAVSQWLVPVPHPYTRDNADQFFAAVQTGDLGFIWALVLDGRFVGLIGAGPALGYWLCPSVWGLGLMTEAAQAVVDAFFHHTNEPALSSSYFVGNHGSAQVLKRIGFLDQGPGQSFSQAQNKSVPTREMLLTRARWVALTASEG
;
A
#
# COMPACT_ATOMS: atom_id res chain seq x y z
N MET A 1 5.54 1.91 -25.01
CA MET A 1 6.56 1.98 -23.96
C MET A 1 5.85 1.73 -22.63
N ALA A 2 6.36 0.83 -21.80
CA ALA A 2 5.75 0.58 -20.50
C ALA A 2 5.82 1.86 -19.65
N PRO A 3 4.81 2.18 -18.82
CA PRO A 3 4.83 3.34 -17.95
C PRO A 3 6.02 3.23 -16.97
N VAL A 4 6.78 4.30 -16.84
CA VAL A 4 7.91 4.39 -15.91
C VAL A 4 7.48 5.25 -14.74
N VAL A 5 6.98 4.63 -13.68
CA VAL A 5 6.68 5.31 -12.42
C VAL A 5 7.99 5.50 -11.66
N PRO A 6 8.23 6.67 -11.02
CA PRO A 6 9.48 6.92 -10.31
C PRO A 6 9.76 5.90 -9.22
N HIS A 7 10.94 5.30 -9.23
CA HIS A 7 11.40 4.39 -8.18
C HIS A 7 11.81 5.11 -6.88
N PHE A 8 11.89 6.42 -6.92
CA PHE A 8 12.25 7.27 -5.79
C PHE A 8 11.27 8.46 -5.71
N ILE A 9 10.63 8.62 -4.57
CA ILE A 9 9.75 9.74 -4.26
C ILE A 9 10.14 10.25 -2.87
N GLN A 10 10.37 11.54 -2.75
CA GLN A 10 10.59 12.19 -1.48
C GLN A 10 9.36 13.00 -1.10
N THR A 11 8.85 12.79 0.09
CA THR A 11 7.75 13.57 0.69
C THR A 11 8.29 14.47 1.80
N ILE A 12 7.41 15.07 2.60
CA ILE A 12 7.83 15.94 3.70
C ILE A 12 8.64 15.17 4.76
N ARG A 13 8.22 13.93 5.06
CA ARG A 13 8.82 13.13 6.16
C ARG A 13 9.40 11.80 5.69
N LEU A 14 8.99 11.31 4.51
CA LEU A 14 9.32 9.97 4.04
C LEU A 14 10.18 10.00 2.78
N ILE A 15 11.01 8.98 2.66
CA ILE A 15 11.63 8.57 1.41
C ILE A 15 10.97 7.25 0.98
N LEU A 16 10.41 7.27 -0.23
CA LEU A 16 9.87 6.08 -0.89
C LEU A 16 10.90 5.65 -1.93
N ARG A 17 11.38 4.43 -1.84
CA ARG A 17 12.40 3.86 -2.73
C ARG A 17 12.10 2.42 -3.10
N SER A 18 12.80 1.89 -4.09
CA SER A 18 12.72 0.46 -4.38
C SER A 18 13.02 -0.38 -3.13
N LEU A 19 12.32 -1.50 -3.00
CA LEU A 19 12.59 -2.50 -1.98
C LEU A 19 13.95 -3.16 -2.25
N ASP A 20 14.74 -3.35 -1.21
CA ASP A 20 16.08 -3.94 -1.25
C ASP A 20 16.09 -5.25 -0.43
N ASP A 21 16.93 -6.22 -0.80
CA ASP A 21 17.05 -7.50 -0.06
C ASP A 21 17.34 -7.30 1.44
N LYS A 22 18.13 -6.28 1.77
CA LYS A 22 18.41 -5.94 3.19
C LYS A 22 17.19 -5.47 3.99
N ASP A 23 16.11 -5.06 3.34
CA ASP A 23 14.86 -4.69 4.01
C ASP A 23 14.05 -5.92 4.46
N LEU A 24 14.32 -7.11 3.89
CA LEU A 24 13.51 -8.31 4.11
C LEU A 24 13.50 -8.79 5.57
N GLY A 25 14.57 -8.53 6.31
CA GLY A 25 14.59 -8.78 7.74
C GLY A 25 13.55 -7.95 8.51
N ASP A 26 13.42 -6.67 8.15
CA ASP A 26 12.39 -5.79 8.71
C ASP A 26 10.99 -6.16 8.20
N VAL A 27 10.84 -6.54 6.94
CA VAL A 27 9.59 -7.05 6.40
C VAL A 27 9.09 -8.23 7.23
N VAL A 28 9.93 -9.26 7.42
CA VAL A 28 9.58 -10.44 8.23
C VAL A 28 9.19 -10.06 9.66
N ARG A 29 9.94 -9.18 10.29
CA ARG A 29 9.69 -8.73 11.67
C ARG A 29 8.36 -7.97 11.79
N ILE A 30 8.08 -7.05 10.87
CA ILE A 30 6.89 -6.19 10.94
C ILE A 30 5.64 -6.95 10.51
N VAL A 31 5.69 -7.65 9.39
CA VAL A 31 4.54 -8.38 8.84
C VAL A 31 4.27 -9.66 9.64
N GLY A 32 5.30 -10.23 10.27
CA GLY A 32 5.17 -11.35 11.22
C GLY A 32 4.40 -10.99 12.50
N ASP A 33 4.29 -9.71 12.84
CA ASP A 33 3.39 -9.26 13.91
C ASP A 33 1.93 -9.42 13.46
N TYR A 34 1.15 -10.20 14.25
CA TYR A 34 -0.27 -10.43 13.96
C TYR A 34 -1.08 -9.12 13.97
N ALA A 35 -0.66 -8.12 14.73
CA ALA A 35 -1.29 -6.80 14.71
C ALA A 35 -1.28 -6.18 13.30
N VAL A 36 -0.29 -6.52 12.46
CA VAL A 36 -0.18 -6.09 11.06
C VAL A 36 -0.81 -7.10 10.11
N SER A 37 -0.37 -8.38 10.16
CA SER A 37 -0.76 -9.40 9.18
C SER A 37 -2.26 -9.68 9.16
N GLN A 38 -2.96 -9.55 10.28
CA GLN A 38 -4.40 -9.75 10.33
C GLN A 38 -5.21 -8.84 9.39
N TRP A 39 -4.64 -7.71 8.95
CA TRP A 39 -5.27 -6.73 8.07
C TRP A 39 -4.89 -6.86 6.60
N LEU A 40 -4.05 -7.86 6.27
CA LEU A 40 -3.50 -8.05 4.92
C LEU A 40 -4.04 -9.33 4.29
N VAL A 41 -4.60 -9.22 3.08
CA VAL A 41 -5.23 -10.35 2.38
C VAL A 41 -4.22 -11.47 2.10
N PRO A 42 -3.07 -11.18 1.40
CA PRO A 42 -2.22 -12.24 0.88
C PRO A 42 -1.13 -12.70 1.88
N VAL A 43 -1.20 -12.24 3.13
CA VAL A 43 -0.12 -12.45 4.10
C VAL A 43 -0.49 -13.57 5.06
N PRO A 44 0.26 -14.68 5.10
CA PRO A 44 0.06 -15.74 6.08
C PRO A 44 0.56 -15.33 7.48
N HIS A 45 0.12 -16.07 8.50
CA HIS A 45 0.67 -15.98 9.84
C HIS A 45 0.91 -17.38 10.40
N PRO A 46 2.12 -17.73 10.83
CA PRO A 46 3.33 -16.89 10.87
C PRO A 46 3.86 -16.52 9.48
N TYR A 47 4.52 -15.36 9.38
CA TYR A 47 5.21 -14.91 8.17
C TYR A 47 6.70 -15.22 8.27
N THR A 48 7.23 -15.94 7.30
CA THR A 48 8.60 -16.47 7.33
C THR A 48 9.53 -15.72 6.38
N ARG A 49 10.84 -15.97 6.48
CA ARG A 49 11.82 -15.45 5.51
C ARG A 49 11.51 -15.96 4.10
N ASP A 50 11.12 -17.22 3.94
CA ASP A 50 10.77 -17.78 2.63
C ASP A 50 9.59 -17.03 1.99
N ASN A 51 8.59 -16.62 2.79
CA ASN A 51 7.51 -15.77 2.31
C ASN A 51 8.02 -14.41 1.82
N ALA A 52 8.95 -13.79 2.55
CA ALA A 52 9.54 -12.51 2.16
C ALA A 52 10.39 -12.64 0.89
N ASP A 53 11.16 -13.73 0.74
CA ASP A 53 11.96 -13.99 -0.45
C ASP A 53 11.08 -14.19 -1.69
N GLN A 54 9.96 -14.94 -1.58
CA GLN A 54 8.98 -15.11 -2.65
C GLN A 54 8.32 -13.77 -3.03
N PHE A 55 7.93 -12.99 -2.03
CA PHE A 55 7.37 -11.65 -2.25
C PHE A 55 8.38 -10.74 -2.98
N PHE A 56 9.64 -10.74 -2.54
CA PHE A 56 10.70 -9.96 -3.16
C PHE A 56 10.96 -10.37 -4.62
N ALA A 57 10.96 -11.67 -4.90
CA ALA A 57 11.07 -12.17 -6.28
C ALA A 57 9.92 -11.65 -7.16
N ALA A 58 8.67 -11.67 -6.67
CA ALA A 58 7.52 -11.13 -7.39
C ALA A 58 7.59 -9.60 -7.58
N VAL A 59 8.20 -8.87 -6.64
CA VAL A 59 8.50 -7.44 -6.81
C VAL A 59 9.51 -7.22 -7.93
N GLN A 60 10.56 -8.04 -8.01
CA GLN A 60 11.62 -7.91 -9.03
C GLN A 60 11.12 -8.23 -10.45
N THR A 61 10.14 -9.13 -10.59
CA THR A 61 9.52 -9.44 -11.90
C THR A 61 8.48 -8.40 -12.33
N GLY A 62 8.04 -7.53 -11.42
CA GLY A 62 6.99 -6.54 -11.68
C GLY A 62 5.56 -7.09 -11.62
N ASP A 63 5.38 -8.34 -11.21
CA ASP A 63 4.07 -9.01 -11.14
C ASP A 63 3.09 -8.31 -10.18
N LEU A 64 3.62 -7.58 -9.20
CA LEU A 64 2.84 -6.86 -8.19
C LEU A 64 2.61 -5.37 -8.51
N GLY A 65 3.04 -4.92 -9.71
CA GLY A 65 3.03 -3.51 -10.07
C GLY A 65 4.19 -2.75 -9.42
N PHE A 66 3.96 -1.50 -9.07
CA PHE A 66 4.99 -0.62 -8.49
C PHE A 66 4.97 -0.73 -6.97
N ILE A 67 6.11 -1.07 -6.37
CA ILE A 67 6.26 -1.25 -4.92
C ILE A 67 7.36 -0.34 -4.39
N TRP A 68 7.06 0.38 -3.32
CA TRP A 68 8.01 1.24 -2.62
C TRP A 68 8.16 0.84 -1.15
N ALA A 69 9.41 0.78 -0.71
CA ALA A 69 9.79 0.76 0.69
C ALA A 69 9.63 2.17 1.27
N LEU A 70 8.99 2.29 2.42
CA LEU A 70 8.81 3.53 3.15
C LEU A 70 9.93 3.68 4.19
N VAL A 71 10.66 4.77 4.11
CA VAL A 71 11.80 5.07 5.00
C VAL A 71 11.54 6.38 5.75
N LEU A 72 11.55 6.31 7.07
CA LEU A 72 11.44 7.45 7.99
C LEU A 72 12.73 7.56 8.79
N ASP A 73 13.39 8.71 8.72
CA ASP A 73 14.66 8.98 9.44
C ASP A 73 15.71 7.87 9.24
N GLY A 74 15.85 7.39 8.00
CA GLY A 74 16.79 6.34 7.62
C GLY A 74 16.36 4.91 8.01
N ARG A 75 15.17 4.71 8.59
CA ARG A 75 14.66 3.40 9.01
C ARG A 75 13.52 2.94 8.11
N PHE A 76 13.55 1.68 7.72
CA PHE A 76 12.43 1.05 7.03
C PHE A 76 11.22 0.94 7.98
N VAL A 77 10.06 1.47 7.56
CA VAL A 77 8.85 1.51 8.38
C VAL A 77 7.62 0.90 7.71
N GLY A 78 7.68 0.49 6.46
CA GLY A 78 6.54 -0.09 5.78
C GLY A 78 6.71 -0.21 4.27
N LEU A 79 5.64 -0.61 3.62
CA LEU A 79 5.53 -0.73 2.17
C LEU A 79 4.24 -0.10 1.66
N ILE A 80 4.30 0.38 0.41
CA ILE A 80 3.14 0.77 -0.36
C ILE A 80 3.30 0.31 -1.80
N GLY A 81 2.23 -0.15 -2.42
CA GLY A 81 2.23 -0.56 -3.82
C GLY A 81 1.02 -0.03 -4.58
N ALA A 82 1.21 0.26 -5.86
CA ALA A 82 0.16 0.63 -6.80
C ALA A 82 0.32 -0.15 -8.11
N GLY A 83 -0.78 -0.69 -8.60
CA GLY A 83 -0.82 -1.50 -9.81
C GLY A 83 -2.21 -2.07 -9.99
N PRO A 84 -2.42 -3.39 -9.80
CA PRO A 84 -3.76 -3.97 -9.79
C PRO A 84 -4.66 -3.34 -8.72
N ALA A 85 -4.07 -2.96 -7.57
CA ALA A 85 -4.72 -2.21 -6.50
C ALA A 85 -3.69 -1.41 -5.71
N LEU A 86 -4.16 -0.40 -4.98
CA LEU A 86 -3.37 0.27 -3.95
C LEU A 86 -3.39 -0.59 -2.68
N GLY A 87 -2.22 -1.01 -2.23
CA GLY A 87 -2.04 -1.78 -1.01
C GLY A 87 -0.89 -1.24 -0.17
N TYR A 88 -0.97 -1.34 1.15
CA TYR A 88 0.06 -0.78 2.04
C TYR A 88 -0.02 -1.34 3.46
N TRP A 89 1.09 -1.19 4.18
CA TRP A 89 1.17 -1.41 5.61
C TRP A 89 2.31 -0.60 6.23
N LEU A 90 2.22 -0.35 7.53
CA LEU A 90 3.23 0.32 8.35
C LEU A 90 3.54 -0.48 9.61
N CYS A 91 4.76 -0.29 10.09
CA CYS A 91 5.16 -0.73 11.43
C CYS A 91 4.22 -0.11 12.49
N PRO A 92 3.72 -0.88 13.47
CA PRO A 92 2.82 -0.37 14.50
C PRO A 92 3.33 0.85 15.26
N SER A 93 4.65 0.94 15.47
CA SER A 93 5.27 2.05 16.21
C SER A 93 5.10 3.43 15.56
N VAL A 94 4.69 3.48 14.28
CA VAL A 94 4.48 4.74 13.55
C VAL A 94 3.03 4.92 13.09
N TRP A 95 2.10 4.12 13.59
CA TRP A 95 0.68 4.31 13.31
C TRP A 95 0.15 5.62 13.92
N GLY A 96 -0.90 6.16 13.33
CA GLY A 96 -1.56 7.37 13.83
C GLY A 96 -0.83 8.68 13.54
N LEU A 97 0.38 8.63 12.95
CA LEU A 97 1.18 9.82 12.64
C LEU A 97 0.86 10.46 11.27
N GLY A 98 -0.10 9.92 10.52
CA GLY A 98 -0.47 10.41 9.19
C GLY A 98 0.52 10.05 8.07
N LEU A 99 1.53 9.24 8.35
CA LEU A 99 2.58 8.88 7.37
C LEU A 99 2.02 8.11 6.17
N MET A 100 1.07 7.19 6.38
CA MET A 100 0.49 6.46 5.26
C MET A 100 -0.37 7.35 4.38
N THR A 101 -1.08 8.33 4.92
CA THR A 101 -1.82 9.30 4.10
C THR A 101 -0.86 10.10 3.21
N GLU A 102 0.27 10.55 3.77
CA GLU A 102 1.32 11.27 3.04
C GLU A 102 1.94 10.40 1.92
N ALA A 103 2.31 9.17 2.24
CA ALA A 103 2.86 8.23 1.26
C ALA A 103 1.87 7.88 0.15
N ALA A 104 0.63 7.57 0.53
CA ALA A 104 -0.41 7.15 -0.41
C ALA A 104 -0.81 8.28 -1.37
N GLN A 105 -0.86 9.54 -0.90
CA GLN A 105 -1.07 10.69 -1.77
C GLN A 105 0.03 10.78 -2.83
N ALA A 106 1.30 10.72 -2.42
CA ALA A 106 2.44 10.82 -3.32
C ALA A 106 2.48 9.66 -4.34
N VAL A 107 2.13 8.44 -3.92
CA VAL A 107 2.08 7.27 -4.80
C VAL A 107 0.92 7.36 -5.78
N VAL A 108 -0.26 7.78 -5.35
CA VAL A 108 -1.43 7.98 -6.23
C VAL A 108 -1.13 9.03 -7.28
N ASP A 109 -0.49 10.14 -6.90
CA ASP A 109 -0.09 11.19 -7.83
C ASP A 109 0.92 10.66 -8.86
N ALA A 110 1.95 9.96 -8.40
CA ALA A 110 2.93 9.31 -9.27
C ALA A 110 2.27 8.29 -10.22
N PHE A 111 1.36 7.46 -9.71
CA PHE A 111 0.63 6.48 -10.50
C PHE A 111 -0.16 7.13 -11.63
N PHE A 112 -1.00 8.11 -11.34
CA PHE A 112 -1.83 8.76 -12.36
C PHE A 112 -1.05 9.68 -13.30
N HIS A 113 0.06 10.28 -12.87
CA HIS A 113 0.92 11.06 -13.76
C HIS A 113 1.69 10.18 -14.76
N HIS A 114 2.07 8.97 -14.36
CA HIS A 114 2.96 8.13 -15.17
C HIS A 114 2.27 6.93 -15.84
N THR A 115 0.98 6.72 -15.61
CA THR A 115 0.19 5.68 -16.29
C THR A 115 -0.97 6.32 -17.05
N ASN A 116 -1.68 5.51 -17.85
CA ASN A 116 -2.94 5.89 -18.47
C ASN A 116 -4.15 5.17 -17.84
N GLU A 117 -3.96 4.59 -16.67
CA GLU A 117 -5.01 3.84 -15.98
C GLU A 117 -6.22 4.73 -15.69
N PRO A 118 -7.44 4.29 -15.98
CA PRO A 118 -8.65 5.08 -15.76
C PRO A 118 -9.03 5.22 -14.29
N ALA A 119 -8.56 4.27 -13.47
CA ALA A 119 -8.87 4.22 -12.04
C ALA A 119 -7.82 3.39 -11.29
N LEU A 120 -7.78 3.57 -9.98
CA LEU A 120 -7.03 2.74 -9.03
C LEU A 120 -8.02 2.21 -8.00
N SER A 121 -8.05 0.89 -7.83
CA SER A 121 -8.86 0.22 -6.82
C SER A 121 -8.10 0.07 -5.51
N SER A 122 -8.81 -0.18 -4.42
CA SER A 122 -8.29 -0.62 -3.14
C SER A 122 -9.39 -1.30 -2.35
N SER A 123 -9.03 -1.95 -1.26
CA SER A 123 -10.01 -2.45 -0.30
C SER A 123 -9.42 -2.45 1.11
N TYR A 124 -10.28 -2.53 2.12
CA TYR A 124 -9.86 -2.70 3.50
C TYR A 124 -10.82 -3.64 4.24
N PHE A 125 -10.32 -4.37 5.24
CA PHE A 125 -11.15 -5.21 6.10
C PHE A 125 -12.03 -4.35 6.99
N VAL A 126 -13.30 -4.71 7.09
CA VAL A 126 -14.24 -4.04 7.99
C VAL A 126 -13.68 -4.07 9.43
N GLY A 127 -13.62 -2.90 10.07
CA GLY A 127 -12.94 -2.69 11.36
C GLY A 127 -11.54 -2.08 11.26
N ASN A 128 -10.90 -2.08 10.08
CA ASN A 128 -9.63 -1.38 9.85
C ASN A 128 -9.88 0.13 9.62
N HIS A 129 -10.16 0.84 10.71
CA HIS A 129 -10.48 2.27 10.66
C HIS A 129 -9.31 3.11 10.13
N GLY A 130 -8.06 2.70 10.41
CA GLY A 130 -6.87 3.38 9.92
C GLY A 130 -6.81 3.40 8.39
N SER A 131 -6.95 2.22 7.75
CA SER A 131 -6.98 2.12 6.30
C SER A 131 -8.17 2.84 5.68
N ALA A 132 -9.36 2.73 6.28
CA ALA A 132 -10.56 3.45 5.84
C ALA A 132 -10.33 4.98 5.79
N GLN A 133 -9.69 5.54 6.82
CA GLN A 133 -9.39 6.97 6.88
C GLN A 133 -8.36 7.39 5.83
N VAL A 134 -7.30 6.62 5.62
CA VAL A 134 -6.29 6.88 4.60
C VAL A 134 -6.95 6.98 3.23
N LEU A 135 -7.68 5.94 2.81
CA LEU A 135 -8.32 5.88 1.49
C LEU A 135 -9.30 7.04 1.27
N LYS A 136 -10.14 7.34 2.26
CA LYS A 136 -11.08 8.47 2.17
C LYS A 136 -10.38 9.82 2.04
N ARG A 137 -9.31 10.05 2.80
CA ARG A 137 -8.54 11.31 2.76
C ARG A 137 -7.87 11.57 1.42
N ILE A 138 -7.39 10.52 0.76
CA ILE A 138 -6.76 10.64 -0.56
C ILE A 138 -7.77 10.54 -1.73
N GLY A 139 -9.07 10.55 -1.41
CA GLY A 139 -10.14 10.73 -2.39
C GLY A 139 -10.81 9.47 -2.90
N PHE A 140 -10.47 8.27 -2.41
CA PHE A 140 -11.18 7.04 -2.78
C PHE A 140 -12.64 7.08 -2.32
N LEU A 141 -13.53 6.60 -3.19
CA LEU A 141 -14.96 6.45 -2.91
C LEU A 141 -15.29 5.00 -2.64
N ASP A 142 -16.19 4.81 -1.68
CA ASP A 142 -16.74 3.51 -1.31
C ASP A 142 -17.62 2.95 -2.43
N GLN A 143 -17.36 1.73 -2.87
CA GLN A 143 -18.08 1.00 -3.92
C GLN A 143 -19.03 -0.06 -3.34
N GLY A 144 -19.04 -0.26 -2.05
CA GLY A 144 -19.89 -1.22 -1.39
C GLY A 144 -19.14 -2.33 -0.65
N PRO A 145 -19.88 -3.31 -0.13
CA PRO A 145 -19.30 -4.44 0.59
C PRO A 145 -18.64 -5.43 -0.38
N GLY A 146 -17.55 -6.02 0.09
CA GLY A 146 -16.86 -7.13 -0.55
C GLY A 146 -16.49 -8.20 0.47
N GLN A 147 -15.75 -9.19 0.03
CA GLN A 147 -15.24 -10.27 0.87
C GLN A 147 -13.89 -10.75 0.36
N SER A 148 -12.96 -11.00 1.26
CA SER A 148 -11.64 -11.55 0.94
C SER A 148 -11.27 -12.65 1.91
N PHE A 149 -10.51 -13.65 1.43
CA PHE A 149 -9.95 -14.67 2.31
C PHE A 149 -8.67 -14.15 2.96
N SER A 150 -8.66 -13.96 4.26
CA SER A 150 -7.47 -13.60 5.02
C SER A 150 -6.64 -14.85 5.32
N GLN A 151 -5.41 -14.90 4.81
CA GLN A 151 -4.51 -16.01 5.10
C GLN A 151 -4.09 -16.02 6.58
N ALA A 152 -3.82 -14.85 7.16
CA ALA A 152 -3.44 -14.75 8.56
C ALA A 152 -4.57 -15.18 9.52
N GLN A 153 -5.83 -14.88 9.19
CA GLN A 153 -7.00 -15.26 9.99
C GLN A 153 -7.57 -16.63 9.61
N ASN A 154 -7.12 -17.20 8.49
CA ASN A 154 -7.60 -18.44 7.89
C ASN A 154 -9.14 -18.48 7.76
N LYS A 155 -9.73 -17.39 7.29
CA LYS A 155 -11.19 -17.25 7.07
C LYS A 155 -11.52 -16.15 6.07
N SER A 156 -12.74 -16.20 5.52
CA SER A 156 -13.31 -15.06 4.80
C SER A 156 -13.62 -13.92 5.75
N VAL A 157 -13.22 -12.71 5.35
CA VAL A 157 -13.38 -11.48 6.11
C VAL A 157 -14.12 -10.45 5.25
N PRO A 158 -15.13 -9.76 5.80
CA PRO A 158 -15.84 -8.72 5.07
C PRO A 158 -14.90 -7.54 4.79
N THR A 159 -14.98 -7.01 3.56
CA THR A 159 -14.22 -5.86 3.09
C THR A 159 -15.15 -4.71 2.67
N ARG A 160 -14.56 -3.53 2.49
CA ARG A 160 -15.15 -2.43 1.74
C ARG A 160 -14.28 -2.22 0.50
N GLU A 161 -14.94 -2.22 -0.65
CA GLU A 161 -14.28 -1.95 -1.93
C GLU A 161 -14.22 -0.44 -2.15
N MET A 162 -13.07 0.03 -2.64
CA MET A 162 -12.77 1.45 -2.79
C MET A 162 -12.24 1.73 -4.20
N LEU A 163 -12.59 2.88 -4.76
CA LEU A 163 -12.16 3.27 -6.10
C LEU A 163 -11.81 4.76 -6.15
N LEU A 164 -10.70 5.08 -6.78
CA LEU A 164 -10.34 6.43 -7.19
C LEU A 164 -10.22 6.46 -8.71
N THR A 165 -11.13 7.18 -9.38
CA THR A 165 -11.06 7.39 -10.83
C THR A 165 -10.06 8.49 -11.16
N ARG A 166 -9.45 8.41 -12.34
CA ARG A 166 -8.56 9.49 -12.86
C ARG A 166 -9.29 10.83 -12.91
N ALA A 167 -10.55 10.84 -13.35
CA ALA A 167 -11.33 12.08 -13.41
C ALA A 167 -11.49 12.74 -12.03
N ARG A 168 -11.74 11.92 -11.00
CA ARG A 168 -11.83 12.42 -9.63
C ARG A 168 -10.48 12.90 -9.10
N TRP A 169 -9.41 12.17 -9.36
CA TRP A 169 -8.05 12.60 -8.98
C TRP A 169 -7.70 13.95 -9.60
N VAL A 170 -7.96 14.14 -10.91
CA VAL A 170 -7.76 15.44 -11.60
C VAL A 170 -8.58 16.55 -10.94
N ALA A 171 -9.84 16.29 -10.57
CA ALA A 171 -10.68 17.30 -9.93
C ALA A 171 -10.16 17.70 -8.54
N LEU A 172 -9.63 16.74 -7.76
CA LEU A 172 -9.07 17.00 -6.43
C LEU A 172 -7.79 17.82 -6.51
N THR A 173 -6.86 17.46 -7.40
CA THR A 173 -5.59 18.16 -7.57
C THR A 173 -5.76 19.57 -8.13
N ALA A 174 -6.78 19.81 -8.98
CA ALA A 174 -7.11 21.14 -9.49
C ALA A 174 -7.68 22.10 -8.41
N SER A 175 -8.23 21.56 -7.32
CA SER A 175 -8.80 22.37 -6.22
C SER A 175 -7.78 22.80 -5.16
N GLU A 176 -6.58 22.24 -5.19
CA GLU A 176 -5.49 22.52 -4.23
C GLU A 176 -4.47 23.56 -4.75
N GLY A 177 -4.58 23.98 -5.99
CA GLY A 177 -3.75 25.00 -6.67
C GLY A 177 -4.47 26.34 -6.80
#